data_ea1cd7f97b8b5d4cfcbefad555994a65
#
_entry.id   ea1cd7f97b8b5d4cfcbefad555994a65
#
_cell.length_a   1.000
_cell.length_b   1.000
_cell.length_c   1.000
_cell.angle_alpha   90.00
_cell.angle_beta   90.00
_cell.angle_gamma   90.00
#
_symmetry.space_group_name_H-M   'P 1'
#
loop_
_entity.id
_entity.type
_entity.pdbx_description
1 polymer ?
#
loop_
_entity_poly.entity_id
_entity_poly.type
_entity_poly.pdbx_seq_one_letter_code
_entity_poly.pdbx_strand_id
1 'polypeptide(L)'
;ANAALGRHDRPPFRRGWRLDRRVMAETAGRIIEDFGVSPRRLDLTARGFSGGNQQRFVAGRELACAPPLLIAVHPTRGVDLLATRFIHERILAERDRGTAILLVSADLTELRSLSDRLLILYRGRVAYEAARSEIDHARLHRALLGLGAP
;
A
#
# COMPACT_ATOMS: atom_id res chain seq x y z
N ALA A 1 3.08 -19.67 -1.03
CA ALA A 1 1.91 -19.35 -1.85
C ALA A 1 1.62 -17.84 -1.91
N ASN A 2 1.62 -17.13 -0.77
CA ASN A 2 1.21 -15.71 -0.69
C ASN A 2 2.02 -14.74 -1.56
N ALA A 3 3.31 -15.01 -1.84
CA ALA A 3 4.13 -14.17 -2.71
C ALA A 3 3.68 -14.16 -4.18
N ALA A 4 2.96 -15.18 -4.62
CA ALA A 4 2.47 -15.31 -6.00
C ALA A 4 0.98 -14.97 -6.15
N LEU A 5 0.30 -14.53 -5.08
CA LEU A 5 -1.12 -14.22 -5.10
C LEU A 5 -1.40 -13.11 -6.12
N GLY A 6 -2.42 -13.28 -6.96
CA GLY A 6 -2.75 -12.37 -8.06
C GLY A 6 -1.89 -12.55 -9.32
N ARG A 7 -0.83 -13.37 -9.30
CA ARG A 7 0.11 -13.57 -10.41
C ARG A 7 0.51 -15.02 -10.63
N HIS A 8 -0.10 -15.94 -9.89
CA HIS A 8 0.23 -17.37 -9.92
C HIS A 8 -0.09 -18.04 -11.27
N ASP A 9 -0.91 -17.41 -12.10
CA ASP A 9 -1.39 -17.88 -13.40
C ASP A 9 -0.46 -17.55 -14.57
N ARG A 10 0.61 -16.76 -14.33
CA ARG A 10 1.53 -16.26 -15.37
C ARG A 10 3.00 -16.43 -14.97
N PRO A 11 3.93 -16.32 -15.95
CA PRO A 11 5.37 -16.28 -15.64
C PRO A 11 5.72 -15.13 -14.68
N PRO A 12 6.73 -15.29 -13.83
CA PRO A 12 7.62 -16.46 -13.70
C PRO A 12 7.08 -17.56 -12.76
N PHE A 13 5.90 -17.37 -12.14
CA PHE A 13 5.35 -18.29 -11.12
C PHE A 13 4.75 -19.56 -11.70
N ARG A 14 4.47 -19.55 -13.02
CA ARG A 14 3.89 -20.68 -13.75
C ARG A 14 4.78 -21.14 -14.89
N ARG A 15 4.99 -22.47 -14.97
CA ARG A 15 5.60 -23.16 -16.11
C ARG A 15 4.60 -24.17 -16.68
N GLY A 16 4.02 -23.86 -17.86
CA GLY A 16 2.94 -24.66 -18.40
C GLY A 16 1.72 -24.68 -17.46
N TRP A 17 1.33 -25.86 -16.97
CA TRP A 17 0.21 -26.04 -16.05
C TRP A 17 0.63 -26.15 -14.56
N ARG A 18 1.94 -26.12 -14.26
CA ARG A 18 2.46 -26.26 -12.90
C ARG A 18 2.96 -24.94 -12.32
N LEU A 19 2.78 -24.78 -11.00
CA LEU A 19 3.38 -23.67 -10.25
C LEU A 19 4.87 -23.95 -10.00
N ASP A 20 5.71 -22.95 -10.25
CA ASP A 20 7.14 -23.02 -9.94
C ASP A 20 7.37 -22.63 -8.46
N ARG A 21 7.43 -23.67 -7.61
CA ARG A 21 7.63 -23.49 -6.17
C ARG A 21 8.97 -22.86 -5.82
N ARG A 22 10.00 -23.06 -6.63
CA ARG A 22 11.32 -22.47 -6.43
C ARG A 22 11.26 -20.96 -6.62
N VAL A 23 10.70 -20.50 -7.74
CA VAL A 23 10.52 -19.07 -8.01
C VAL A 23 9.64 -18.41 -6.96
N MET A 24 8.60 -19.09 -6.49
CA MET A 24 7.74 -18.59 -5.40
C MET A 24 8.52 -18.42 -4.09
N ALA A 25 9.40 -19.36 -3.74
CA ALA A 25 10.22 -19.28 -2.53
C ALA A 25 11.27 -18.17 -2.64
N GLU A 26 11.96 -18.06 -3.77
CA GLU A 26 12.95 -17.00 -4.06
C GLU A 26 12.31 -15.61 -4.00
N THR A 27 11.11 -15.46 -4.57
CA THR A 27 10.38 -14.20 -4.52
C THR A 27 9.95 -13.85 -3.09
N ALA A 28 9.43 -14.83 -2.33
CA ALA A 28 9.08 -14.63 -0.93
C ALA A 28 10.30 -14.24 -0.08
N GLY A 29 11.46 -14.88 -0.33
CA GLY A 29 12.71 -14.55 0.34
C GLY A 29 13.13 -13.10 0.11
N ARG A 30 13.11 -12.65 -1.15
CA ARG A 30 13.41 -11.26 -1.49
C ARG A 30 12.44 -10.27 -0.82
N ILE A 31 11.14 -10.52 -0.85
CA ILE A 31 10.16 -9.67 -0.16
C ILE A 31 10.47 -9.61 1.34
N ILE A 32 10.75 -10.74 1.98
CA ILE A 32 11.07 -10.79 3.41
C ILE A 32 12.33 -9.96 3.71
N GLU A 33 13.34 -10.02 2.87
CA GLU A 33 14.59 -9.28 3.03
C GLU A 33 14.42 -7.80 2.76
N ASP A 34 13.92 -7.43 1.58
CA ASP A 34 13.81 -6.04 1.11
C ASP A 34 12.81 -5.21 1.92
N PHE A 35 11.79 -5.86 2.48
CA PHE A 35 10.74 -5.22 3.27
C PHE A 35 10.90 -5.44 4.78
N GLY A 36 12.00 -6.04 5.22
CA GLY A 36 12.32 -6.20 6.63
C GLY A 36 11.27 -7.00 7.41
N VAL A 37 10.67 -8.01 6.78
CA VAL A 37 9.67 -8.88 7.43
C VAL A 37 10.35 -9.79 8.45
N SER A 38 9.85 -9.83 9.68
CA SER A 38 10.42 -10.64 10.76
C SER A 38 9.37 -11.58 11.37
N PRO A 39 9.74 -12.82 11.72
CA PRO A 39 11.05 -13.45 11.51
C PRO A 39 11.29 -13.82 10.04
N ARG A 40 12.57 -13.89 9.62
CA ARG A 40 12.96 -14.25 8.24
C ARG A 40 12.79 -15.76 7.98
N ARG A 41 11.54 -16.22 7.94
CA ARG A 41 11.19 -17.63 7.80
C ARG A 41 10.17 -17.84 6.69
N LEU A 42 10.51 -18.68 5.71
CA LEU A 42 9.65 -19.01 4.56
C LEU A 42 8.61 -20.10 4.87
N ASP A 43 8.82 -20.86 5.92
CA ASP A 43 7.95 -21.96 6.37
C ASP A 43 6.77 -21.48 7.22
N LEU A 44 6.81 -20.26 7.73
CA LEU A 44 5.71 -19.70 8.48
C LEU A 44 4.47 -19.42 7.59
N THR A 45 3.31 -19.70 8.16
CA THR A 45 2.05 -19.24 7.58
C THR A 45 1.90 -17.72 7.77
N ALA A 46 1.07 -17.07 6.95
CA ALA A 46 0.81 -15.62 7.11
C ALA A 46 0.32 -15.27 8.52
N ARG A 47 -0.48 -16.14 9.14
CA ARG A 47 -0.97 -15.97 10.52
C ARG A 47 0.14 -16.00 11.59
N GLY A 48 1.30 -16.55 11.29
CA GLY A 48 2.46 -16.57 12.20
C GLY A 48 3.23 -15.25 12.27
N PHE A 49 2.88 -14.27 11.43
CA PHE A 49 3.48 -12.94 11.45
C PHE A 49 2.60 -11.94 12.20
N SER A 50 3.21 -10.96 12.88
CA SER A 50 2.47 -9.82 13.42
C SER A 50 1.78 -9.02 12.30
N GLY A 51 0.74 -8.24 12.64
CA GLY A 51 0.01 -7.42 11.67
C GLY A 51 0.92 -6.51 10.85
N GLY A 52 1.90 -5.86 11.48
CA GLY A 52 2.89 -5.02 10.80
C GLY A 52 3.76 -5.80 9.81
N ASN A 53 4.18 -7.02 10.15
CA ASN A 53 4.96 -7.88 9.25
C ASN A 53 4.10 -8.44 8.11
N GLN A 54 2.83 -8.74 8.36
CA GLN A 54 1.89 -9.10 7.30
C GLN A 54 1.73 -7.96 6.30
N GLN A 55 1.56 -6.73 6.78
CA GLN A 55 1.40 -5.55 5.95
C GLN A 55 2.67 -5.24 5.14
N ARG A 56 3.85 -5.34 5.75
CA ARG A 56 5.15 -5.23 5.04
C ARG A 56 5.26 -6.26 3.92
N PHE A 57 4.85 -7.50 4.18
CA PHE A 57 4.87 -8.56 3.17
C PHE A 57 3.89 -8.28 2.02
N VAL A 58 2.67 -7.82 2.33
CA VAL A 58 1.68 -7.44 1.31
C VAL A 58 2.19 -6.27 0.48
N ALA A 59 2.70 -5.20 1.11
CA ALA A 59 3.30 -4.07 0.40
C ALA A 59 4.44 -4.53 -0.51
N GLY A 60 5.36 -5.37 0.00
CA GLY A 60 6.46 -5.92 -0.78
C GLY A 60 6.02 -6.73 -1.98
N ARG A 61 4.96 -7.53 -1.83
CA ARG A 61 4.40 -8.30 -2.95
C ARG A 61 3.85 -7.41 -4.05
N GLU A 62 3.11 -6.37 -3.70
CA GLU A 62 2.49 -5.47 -4.70
C GLU A 62 3.55 -4.57 -5.36
N LEU A 63 4.46 -4.01 -4.58
CA LEU A 63 5.51 -3.11 -5.09
C LEU A 63 6.61 -3.82 -5.89
N ALA A 64 6.88 -5.10 -5.61
CA ALA A 64 7.85 -5.89 -6.40
C ALA A 64 7.51 -6.02 -7.89
N CYS A 65 6.31 -5.58 -8.30
CA CYS A 65 5.87 -5.62 -9.70
C CYS A 65 6.15 -4.34 -10.47
N ALA A 66 6.61 -3.27 -9.82
CA ALA A 66 6.73 -1.93 -10.41
C ALA A 66 5.47 -1.55 -11.21
N PRO A 67 4.29 -1.50 -10.59
CA PRO A 67 3.05 -1.24 -11.30
C PRO A 67 3.02 0.20 -11.82
N PRO A 68 2.39 0.47 -12.97
CA PRO A 68 2.21 1.85 -13.45
C PRO A 68 1.24 2.65 -12.57
N LEU A 69 0.35 1.98 -11.86
CA LEU A 69 -0.60 2.54 -10.89
C LEU A 69 -0.64 1.68 -9.63
N LEU A 70 -0.40 2.29 -8.49
CA LEU A 70 -0.57 1.71 -7.16
C LEU A 70 -1.85 2.24 -6.51
N ILE A 71 -2.77 1.36 -6.13
CA ILE A 71 -3.93 1.71 -5.31
C ILE A 71 -3.67 1.23 -3.89
N ALA A 72 -3.42 2.15 -2.97
CA ALA A 72 -3.12 1.87 -1.57
C ALA A 72 -4.34 2.26 -0.70
N VAL A 73 -5.02 1.24 -0.15
CA VAL A 73 -6.21 1.44 0.69
C VAL A 73 -5.87 1.11 2.13
N HIS A 74 -5.88 2.13 3.00
CA HIS A 74 -5.52 2.02 4.41
C HIS A 74 -4.19 1.27 4.64
N PRO A 75 -3.09 1.67 3.96
CA PRO A 75 -1.86 0.88 3.92
C PRO A 75 -1.20 0.71 5.29
N THR A 76 -1.46 1.61 6.23
CA THR A 76 -0.87 1.61 7.57
C THR A 76 -1.86 1.23 8.68
N ARG A 77 -3.06 0.77 8.33
CA ARG A 77 -4.07 0.44 9.32
C ARG A 77 -3.64 -0.75 10.19
N GLY A 78 -3.63 -0.54 11.51
CA GLY A 78 -3.36 -1.62 12.48
C GLY A 78 -1.89 -2.04 12.56
N VAL A 79 -0.96 -1.19 12.11
CA VAL A 79 0.48 -1.40 12.25
C VAL A 79 1.10 -0.41 13.22
N ASP A 80 2.28 -0.75 13.73
CA ASP A 80 3.05 0.13 14.61
C ASP A 80 3.70 1.31 13.84
N LEU A 81 4.23 2.27 14.60
CA LEU A 81 4.84 3.49 14.03
C LEU A 81 6.03 3.19 13.10
N LEU A 82 6.85 2.18 13.43
CA LEU A 82 8.01 1.82 12.61
C LEU A 82 7.57 1.21 11.26
N ALA A 83 6.57 0.34 11.29
CA ALA A 83 5.98 -0.20 10.07
C ALA A 83 5.29 0.89 9.24
N THR A 84 4.59 1.84 9.88
CA THR A 84 3.97 3.00 9.22
C THR A 84 5.02 3.81 8.45
N ARG A 85 6.09 4.24 9.11
CA ARG A 85 7.17 4.99 8.46
C ARG A 85 7.77 4.23 7.29
N PHE A 86 8.06 2.96 7.48
CA PHE A 86 8.60 2.12 6.43
C PHE A 86 7.69 2.05 5.19
N ILE A 87 6.37 1.86 5.40
CA ILE A 87 5.39 1.80 4.31
C ILE A 87 5.31 3.16 3.58
N HIS A 88 5.30 4.27 4.32
CA HIS A 88 5.30 5.61 3.75
C HIS A 88 6.54 5.85 2.87
N GLU A 89 7.73 5.51 3.37
CA GLU A 89 8.98 5.64 2.61
C GLU A 89 8.95 4.83 1.30
N ARG A 90 8.36 3.62 1.33
CA ARG A 90 8.21 2.79 0.12
C ARG A 90 7.21 3.38 -0.88
N ILE A 91 6.07 3.91 -0.41
CA ILE A 91 5.09 4.60 -1.25
C ILE A 91 5.73 5.81 -1.93
N LEU A 92 6.46 6.64 -1.17
CA LEU A 92 7.17 7.80 -1.72
C LEU A 92 8.25 7.39 -2.74
N ALA A 93 9.01 6.34 -2.47
CA ALA A 93 10.00 5.82 -3.40
C ALA A 93 9.38 5.34 -4.74
N GLU A 94 8.19 4.75 -4.71
CA GLU A 94 7.48 4.37 -5.94
C GLU A 94 6.97 5.61 -6.70
N ARG A 95 6.45 6.63 -6.01
CA ARG A 95 6.09 7.91 -6.62
C ARG A 95 7.29 8.53 -7.34
N ASP A 96 8.44 8.54 -6.68
CA ASP A 96 9.67 9.14 -7.22
C ASP A 96 10.22 8.36 -8.44
N ARG A 97 9.81 7.10 -8.60
CA ARG A 97 10.06 6.29 -9.81
C ARG A 97 9.05 6.54 -10.94
N GLY A 98 8.04 7.39 -10.71
CA GLY A 98 7.00 7.72 -11.69
C GLY A 98 5.75 6.85 -11.61
N THR A 99 5.59 6.00 -10.59
CA THR A 99 4.35 5.26 -10.34
C THR A 99 3.24 6.24 -9.95
N ALA A 100 2.10 6.20 -10.64
CA ALA A 100 0.91 6.92 -10.21
C ALA A 100 0.34 6.25 -8.95
N ILE A 101 -0.03 7.04 -7.92
CA ILE A 101 -0.50 6.51 -6.63
C ILE A 101 -1.87 7.06 -6.31
N LEU A 102 -2.84 6.17 -6.08
CA LEU A 102 -4.13 6.49 -5.48
C LEU A 102 -4.11 6.00 -4.02
N LEU A 103 -3.97 6.95 -3.09
CA LEU A 103 -4.00 6.66 -1.65
C LEU A 103 -5.39 6.91 -1.09
N VAL A 104 -5.98 5.91 -0.46
CA VAL A 104 -7.25 6.01 0.27
C VAL A 104 -6.97 5.76 1.75
N SER A 105 -7.22 6.74 2.59
CA SER A 105 -7.01 6.64 4.04
C SER A 105 -8.03 7.46 4.81
N ALA A 106 -8.32 7.04 6.04
CA ALA A 106 -9.07 7.82 7.02
C ALA A 106 -8.14 8.70 7.89
N ASP A 107 -6.83 8.50 7.78
CA ASP A 107 -5.84 9.30 8.50
C ASP A 107 -5.43 10.51 7.66
N LEU A 108 -5.88 11.70 8.10
CA LEU A 108 -5.53 12.96 7.45
C LEU A 108 -4.04 13.28 7.50
N THR A 109 -3.33 12.84 8.53
CA THR A 109 -1.89 13.04 8.64
C THR A 109 -1.16 12.26 7.56
N GLU A 110 -1.56 11.00 7.36
CA GLU A 110 -1.06 10.16 6.28
C GLU A 110 -1.33 10.80 4.91
N LEU A 111 -2.58 11.18 4.63
CA LEU A 111 -2.97 11.82 3.36
C LEU A 111 -2.16 13.09 3.09
N ARG A 112 -2.03 13.97 4.07
CA ARG A 112 -1.30 15.24 3.92
C ARG A 112 0.20 15.06 3.72
N SER A 113 0.78 14.02 4.31
CA SER A 113 2.22 13.76 4.19
C SER A 113 2.61 13.14 2.86
N LEU A 114 1.71 12.33 2.26
CA LEU A 114 2.02 11.51 1.09
C LEU A 114 1.41 12.03 -0.22
N SER A 115 0.33 12.84 -0.16
CA SER A 115 -0.42 13.23 -1.36
C SER A 115 -0.02 14.60 -1.89
N ASP A 116 0.01 14.74 -3.22
CA ASP A 116 0.18 16.02 -3.92
C ASP A 116 -1.17 16.72 -4.10
N ARG A 117 -2.26 15.96 -4.16
CA ARG A 117 -3.64 16.42 -4.28
C ARG A 117 -4.55 15.62 -3.35
N LEU A 118 -5.46 16.29 -2.66
CA LEU A 118 -6.39 15.70 -1.71
C LEU A 118 -7.82 15.84 -2.22
N LEU A 119 -8.57 14.72 -2.15
CA LEU A 119 -10.02 14.70 -2.39
C LEU A 119 -10.73 14.16 -1.15
N ILE A 120 -11.84 14.79 -0.76
CA ILE A 120 -12.75 14.27 0.25
C ILE A 120 -14.04 13.82 -0.43
N LEU A 121 -14.40 12.57 -0.20
CA LEU A 121 -15.63 11.99 -0.70
C LEU A 121 -16.69 11.97 0.41
N TYR A 122 -17.88 12.46 0.11
CA TYR A 122 -19.03 12.40 0.99
C TYR A 122 -20.28 11.98 0.22
N ARG A 123 -20.96 10.94 0.67
CA ARG A 123 -22.16 10.37 0.03
C ARG A 123 -22.04 10.19 -1.49
N GLY A 124 -20.90 9.67 -1.94
CA GLY A 124 -20.65 9.37 -3.36
C GLY A 124 -20.30 10.59 -4.23
N ARG A 125 -20.04 11.76 -3.64
CA ARG A 125 -19.64 12.99 -4.34
C ARG A 125 -18.34 13.52 -3.80
N VAL A 126 -17.60 14.28 -4.63
CA VAL A 126 -16.42 15.02 -4.19
C VAL A 126 -16.90 16.25 -3.42
N ALA A 127 -16.72 16.25 -2.11
CA ALA A 127 -17.10 17.36 -1.23
C ALA A 127 -16.00 18.43 -1.11
N TYR A 128 -14.75 18.06 -1.37
CA TYR A 128 -13.59 18.95 -1.34
C TYR A 128 -12.48 18.41 -2.22
N GLU A 129 -11.79 19.30 -2.90
CA GLU A 129 -10.59 19.01 -3.66
C GLU A 129 -9.62 20.18 -3.53
N ALA A 130 -8.32 19.89 -3.32
CA ALA A 130 -7.27 20.89 -3.30
C ALA A 130 -5.89 20.27 -3.60
N ALA A 131 -5.01 21.04 -4.20
CA ALA A 131 -3.58 20.72 -4.19
C ALA A 131 -3.03 20.86 -2.76
N ARG A 132 -1.94 20.13 -2.46
CA ARG A 132 -1.33 20.13 -1.12
C ARG A 132 -1.01 21.54 -0.59
N SER A 133 -0.52 22.42 -1.47
CA SER A 133 -0.18 23.82 -1.15
C SER A 133 -1.39 24.72 -0.92
N GLU A 134 -2.58 24.29 -1.32
CA GLU A 134 -3.81 25.08 -1.33
C GLU A 134 -4.85 24.57 -0.32
N ILE A 135 -4.46 23.69 0.59
CA ILE A 135 -5.37 23.09 1.57
C ILE A 135 -5.89 24.15 2.54
N ASP A 136 -7.18 24.47 2.41
CA ASP A 136 -7.93 25.25 3.38
C ASP A 136 -8.46 24.33 4.49
N HIS A 137 -7.93 24.48 5.69
CA HIS A 137 -8.27 23.64 6.84
C HIS A 137 -9.74 23.76 7.25
N ALA A 138 -10.32 24.95 7.19
CA ALA A 138 -11.71 25.16 7.58
C ALA A 138 -12.66 24.48 6.59
N ARG A 139 -12.42 24.65 5.30
CA ARG A 139 -13.20 23.97 4.25
C ARG A 139 -13.03 22.45 4.29
N LEU A 140 -11.80 21.97 4.53
CA LEU A 140 -11.51 20.54 4.67
C LEU A 140 -12.32 19.93 5.83
N HIS A 141 -12.29 20.56 7.03
CA HIS A 141 -13.05 20.08 8.17
C HIS A 141 -14.57 20.09 7.92
N ARG A 142 -15.09 21.11 7.29
CA ARG A 142 -16.51 21.14 6.89
C ARG A 142 -16.88 20.03 5.94
N ALA A 143 -16.03 19.75 4.95
CA ALA A 143 -16.26 18.67 4.00
C ALA A 143 -16.25 17.28 4.66
N LEU A 144 -15.34 17.04 5.63
CA LEU A 144 -15.30 15.81 6.41
C LEU A 144 -16.56 15.58 7.25
N LEU A 145 -17.18 16.66 7.73
CA LEU A 145 -18.44 16.62 8.48
C LEU A 145 -19.67 16.58 7.55
N GLY A 146 -19.47 16.63 6.23
CA GLY A 146 -20.55 16.72 5.26
C GLY A 146 -21.25 18.09 5.24
N LEU A 147 -20.63 19.11 5.85
CA LEU A 147 -21.14 20.47 5.90
C LEU A 147 -20.60 21.24 4.69
N GLY A 148 -21.46 21.51 3.71
CA GLY A 148 -21.11 22.28 2.51
C GLY A 148 -20.87 21.45 1.26
N ALA A 149 -21.26 20.16 1.25
CA ALA A 149 -21.48 19.43 0.02
C ALA A 149 -22.79 19.93 -0.64
N PRO A 150 -22.79 20.27 -1.94
CA PRO A 150 -24.00 20.63 -2.65
C PRO A 150 -25.01 19.51 -2.73
#